data_a040175afd672df87cbc8ebbe050f2c6
#
_entry.id   a040175afd672df87cbc8ebbe050f2c6
#
_cell.length_a   1.000
_cell.length_b   1.000
_cell.length_c   1.000
_cell.angle_alpha   90.00
_cell.angle_beta   90.00
_cell.angle_gamma   90.00
#
_symmetry.space_group_name_H-M   'P 1'
#
loop_
_entity.id
_entity.type
_entity.pdbx_description
1 polymer ?
#
loop_
_entity_poly.entity_id
_entity_poly.type
_entity_poly.pdbx_seq_one_letter_code
_entity_poly.pdbx_strand_id
1 'polypeptide(L)'
;MKKIEKLLRSILLGKFSAIVFAIISAIDVIVYCSYRVGFVYVDEALFKNFSMILFILSIFATAFLTAVIALRLKNSPACDKKAMHAFQIISEIYAIIILVFNIVNIIVGKSQSFTAAVGLFKEAFPLWLGCICLTSALFIIPNVTAKGLKKAISVIVTAVMLFTVYASVFPVVPFEFKAQPAVFDNGSGYSVVFATTDKATAYIEYDYNGEHIKKYDENNGRKLGYSKIHSITVPYEELSGNSYKVGATRVIDELSYGGRLGKTIESKSITLNDKLGDNINLLTISDWHTYNKRAKKTISYLGKYNAVALLGDSAPGIMLEDDVVNYLVTFAGELTDGTMPVIFVRGNHETRGEMASKLSGFLKMDKFYYKTSLGNYDFIVLDSGEDKEDSHPEYGSMADYSANRKEMIKWLDSLQNKDGKKTIALSHAKEICIEKDLSENAYNKLNDLGVSFLACGHEHIFKFINSSPFPILIDGGIDANGAGTYVASMLKISPDGIGVTSVDSNNKTVIDEKVSWK
;
A
#
# COMPACT_ATOMS: atom_id res chain seq x y z
N MET A 1 -55.17 -16.44 -11.86
CA MET A 1 -53.91 -16.47 -12.65
C MET A 1 -53.84 -15.35 -13.70
N LYS A 2 -54.70 -15.25 -14.69
CA LYS A 2 -54.62 -14.22 -15.77
C LYS A 2 -54.60 -12.73 -15.22
N LYS A 3 -55.30 -12.41 -14.15
CA LYS A 3 -55.28 -11.06 -13.53
C LYS A 3 -53.95 -10.72 -12.88
N ILE A 4 -53.35 -11.68 -12.14
CA ILE A 4 -52.06 -11.54 -11.49
C ILE A 4 -50.94 -11.43 -12.54
N GLU A 5 -51.00 -12.22 -13.60
CA GLU A 5 -50.09 -12.17 -14.73
C GLU A 5 -50.15 -10.80 -15.46
N LYS A 6 -51.37 -10.27 -15.67
CA LYS A 6 -51.57 -8.95 -16.27
C LYS A 6 -51.04 -7.80 -15.37
N LEU A 7 -51.20 -7.94 -14.06
CA LEU A 7 -50.69 -7.00 -13.06
C LEU A 7 -49.15 -7.04 -13.02
N LEU A 8 -48.54 -8.21 -12.94
CA LEU A 8 -47.11 -8.38 -12.98
C LEU A 8 -46.51 -7.87 -14.28
N ARG A 9 -47.13 -8.10 -15.41
CA ARG A 9 -46.71 -7.55 -16.72
C ARG A 9 -46.79 -6.04 -16.73
N SER A 10 -47.82 -5.42 -16.15
CA SER A 10 -48.00 -3.97 -16.08
C SER A 10 -46.96 -3.33 -15.15
N ILE A 11 -46.62 -3.97 -14.06
CA ILE A 11 -45.60 -3.49 -13.12
C ILE A 11 -44.20 -3.65 -13.75
N LEU A 12 -43.89 -4.80 -14.34
CA LEU A 12 -42.57 -5.12 -14.85
C LEU A 12 -42.22 -4.44 -16.17
N LEU A 13 -43.20 -4.09 -16.98
CA LEU A 13 -43.02 -3.54 -18.32
C LEU A 13 -43.62 -2.12 -18.52
N GLY A 14 -44.20 -1.57 -17.45
CA GLY A 14 -44.86 -0.25 -17.48
C GLY A 14 -43.92 0.93 -17.10
N LYS A 15 -44.45 2.13 -17.19
CA LYS A 15 -43.76 3.37 -16.83
C LYS A 15 -43.24 3.38 -15.38
N PHE A 16 -43.95 2.68 -14.49
CA PHE A 16 -43.57 2.58 -13.07
C PHE A 16 -42.23 1.87 -12.89
N SER A 17 -41.98 0.79 -13.60
CA SER A 17 -40.70 0.07 -13.51
C SER A 17 -39.50 0.89 -14.03
N ALA A 18 -39.74 1.71 -15.08
CA ALA A 18 -38.72 2.63 -15.59
C ALA A 18 -38.34 3.71 -14.53
N ILE A 19 -39.36 4.24 -13.82
CA ILE A 19 -39.17 5.21 -12.75
C ILE A 19 -38.41 4.59 -11.57
N VAL A 20 -38.81 3.40 -11.12
CA VAL A 20 -38.15 2.67 -10.01
C VAL A 20 -36.71 2.36 -10.37
N PHE A 21 -36.45 1.90 -11.58
CA PHE A 21 -35.07 1.64 -12.05
C PHE A 21 -34.23 2.92 -12.11
N ALA A 22 -34.81 4.04 -12.60
CA ALA A 22 -34.12 5.32 -12.62
C ALA A 22 -33.74 5.80 -11.22
N ILE A 23 -34.64 5.64 -10.24
CA ILE A 23 -34.39 5.99 -8.83
C ILE A 23 -33.28 5.11 -8.27
N ILE A 24 -33.35 3.80 -8.44
CA ILE A 24 -32.32 2.87 -7.96
C ILE A 24 -30.96 3.20 -8.60
N SER A 25 -30.92 3.41 -9.91
CA SER A 25 -29.68 3.77 -10.63
C SER A 25 -29.11 5.11 -10.15
N ALA A 26 -29.96 6.11 -9.86
CA ALA A 26 -29.52 7.38 -9.31
C ALA A 26 -28.94 7.23 -7.89
N ILE A 27 -29.56 6.41 -7.06
CA ILE A 27 -29.06 6.10 -5.72
C ILE A 27 -27.70 5.40 -5.82
N ASP A 28 -27.56 4.39 -6.69
CA ASP A 28 -26.31 3.66 -6.91
C ASP A 28 -25.18 4.61 -7.34
N VAL A 29 -25.45 5.52 -8.27
CA VAL A 29 -24.46 6.54 -8.71
C VAL A 29 -24.09 7.48 -7.57
N ILE A 30 -25.06 8.01 -6.82
CA ILE A 30 -24.83 8.94 -5.71
C ILE A 30 -23.98 8.27 -4.63
N VAL A 31 -24.30 7.03 -4.25
CA VAL A 31 -23.58 6.27 -3.23
C VAL A 31 -22.15 5.97 -3.68
N TYR A 32 -22.00 5.47 -4.91
CA TYR A 32 -20.68 5.17 -5.47
C TYR A 32 -19.82 6.42 -5.58
N CYS A 33 -20.38 7.54 -6.08
CA CYS A 33 -19.66 8.81 -6.17
C CYS A 33 -19.30 9.37 -4.79
N SER A 34 -20.22 9.35 -3.83
CA SER A 34 -19.99 9.85 -2.45
C SER A 34 -18.88 9.07 -1.75
N TYR A 35 -18.85 7.77 -1.92
CA TYR A 35 -17.80 6.91 -1.36
C TYR A 35 -16.43 7.20 -1.97
N ARG A 36 -16.36 7.35 -3.31
CA ARG A 36 -15.09 7.46 -4.04
C ARG A 36 -14.46 8.85 -3.98
N VAL A 37 -15.25 9.89 -3.84
CA VAL A 37 -14.75 11.28 -3.83
C VAL A 37 -14.53 11.81 -2.40
N GLY A 38 -14.82 11.00 -1.37
CA GLY A 38 -14.63 11.40 0.03
C GLY A 38 -15.57 12.53 0.49
N PHE A 39 -16.64 12.81 -0.27
CA PHE A 39 -17.61 13.86 0.08
C PHE A 39 -18.49 13.52 1.31
N VAL A 40 -18.48 12.26 1.72
CA VAL A 40 -19.19 11.82 2.92
C VAL A 40 -18.24 10.99 3.77
N TYR A 41 -17.96 11.44 4.97
CA TYR A 41 -17.43 10.59 6.04
C TYR A 41 -18.51 9.56 6.38
N VAL A 42 -18.51 8.46 5.63
CA VAL A 42 -19.43 7.35 5.89
C VAL A 42 -18.71 6.43 6.85
N ASP A 43 -19.27 6.25 8.03
CA ASP A 43 -18.86 5.23 8.99
C ASP A 43 -18.69 3.88 8.26
N GLU A 44 -17.59 3.19 8.51
CA GLU A 44 -17.23 1.91 7.88
C GLU A 44 -18.35 0.85 8.03
N ALA A 45 -19.09 0.90 9.13
CA ALA A 45 -20.26 0.05 9.38
C ALA A 45 -21.43 0.38 8.43
N LEU A 46 -21.67 1.66 8.19
CA LEU A 46 -22.71 2.11 7.25
C LEU A 46 -22.35 1.67 5.82
N PHE A 47 -21.08 1.73 5.47
CA PHE A 47 -20.59 1.31 4.15
C PHE A 47 -20.71 -0.20 3.93
N LYS A 48 -20.37 -1.04 4.92
CA LYS A 48 -20.60 -2.50 4.84
C LYS A 48 -22.08 -2.82 4.61
N ASN A 49 -22.96 -2.13 5.31
CA ASN A 49 -24.41 -2.27 5.13
C ASN A 49 -24.87 -1.75 3.77
N PHE A 50 -24.27 -0.68 3.27
CA PHE A 50 -24.58 -0.11 1.95
C PHE A 50 -24.11 -1.01 0.80
N SER A 51 -22.93 -1.59 0.89
CA SER A 51 -22.44 -2.56 -0.11
C SER A 51 -23.30 -3.81 -0.14
N MET A 52 -23.83 -4.26 0.99
CA MET A 52 -24.79 -5.35 1.07
C MET A 52 -26.14 -4.97 0.44
N ILE A 53 -26.63 -3.75 0.66
CA ILE A 53 -27.85 -3.23 0.03
C ILE A 53 -27.65 -3.14 -1.49
N LEU A 54 -26.53 -2.61 -1.96
CA LEU A 54 -26.19 -2.55 -3.40
C LEU A 54 -26.11 -3.95 -4.01
N PHE A 55 -25.52 -4.91 -3.30
CA PHE A 55 -25.48 -6.32 -3.72
C PHE A 55 -26.88 -6.91 -3.83
N ILE A 56 -27.76 -6.68 -2.86
CA ILE A 56 -29.14 -7.13 -2.89
C ILE A 56 -29.91 -6.47 -4.04
N LEU A 57 -29.75 -5.16 -4.23
CA LEU A 57 -30.35 -4.42 -5.33
C LEU A 57 -29.85 -4.91 -6.70
N SER A 58 -28.58 -5.25 -6.83
CA SER A 58 -28.00 -5.84 -8.03
C SER A 58 -28.59 -7.22 -8.33
N ILE A 59 -28.86 -8.04 -7.31
CA ILE A 59 -29.56 -9.33 -7.47
C ILE A 59 -30.99 -9.08 -7.98
N PHE A 60 -31.74 -8.15 -7.37
CA PHE A 60 -33.09 -7.82 -7.80
C PHE A 60 -33.11 -7.23 -9.22
N ALA A 61 -32.17 -6.35 -9.55
CA ALA A 61 -32.02 -5.77 -10.89
C ALA A 61 -31.72 -6.87 -11.92
N THR A 62 -30.86 -7.83 -11.58
CA THR A 62 -30.52 -8.99 -12.42
C THR A 62 -31.71 -9.91 -12.62
N ALA A 63 -32.44 -10.24 -11.54
CA ALA A 63 -33.65 -11.06 -11.62
C ALA A 63 -34.76 -10.38 -12.45
N PHE A 64 -34.96 -9.08 -12.24
CA PHE A 64 -35.89 -8.25 -13.00
C PHE A 64 -35.53 -8.24 -14.48
N LEU A 65 -34.24 -8.00 -14.80
CA LEU A 65 -33.76 -8.01 -16.19
C LEU A 65 -33.94 -9.36 -16.85
N THR A 66 -33.63 -10.44 -16.15
CA THR A 66 -33.83 -11.81 -16.64
C THR A 66 -35.30 -12.06 -16.94
N ALA A 67 -36.22 -11.60 -16.08
CA ALA A 67 -37.65 -11.68 -16.30
C ALA A 67 -38.12 -10.86 -17.55
N VAL A 68 -37.58 -9.66 -17.71
CA VAL A 68 -37.86 -8.80 -18.89
C VAL A 68 -37.36 -9.45 -20.18
N ILE A 69 -36.15 -10.02 -20.17
CA ILE A 69 -35.58 -10.74 -21.31
C ILE A 69 -36.44 -11.97 -21.63
N ALA A 70 -36.84 -12.77 -20.64
CA ALA A 70 -37.66 -13.95 -20.81
C ALA A 70 -39.04 -13.61 -21.38
N LEU A 71 -39.67 -12.55 -20.88
CA LEU A 71 -40.97 -12.07 -21.41
C LEU A 71 -40.88 -11.55 -22.85
N ARG A 72 -39.77 -10.89 -23.21
CA ARG A 72 -39.53 -10.44 -24.59
C ARG A 72 -39.25 -11.59 -25.55
N LEU A 73 -38.49 -12.57 -25.14
CA LEU A 73 -38.24 -13.79 -25.94
C LEU A 73 -39.54 -14.54 -26.30
N LYS A 74 -40.57 -14.39 -25.44
CA LYS A 74 -41.92 -14.99 -25.70
C LYS A 74 -42.80 -14.20 -26.71
N ASN A 75 -42.30 -13.17 -27.37
CA ASN A 75 -43.07 -12.35 -28.35
C ASN A 75 -44.40 -11.80 -27.78
N SER A 76 -44.39 -11.26 -26.58
CA SER A 76 -45.59 -10.75 -25.92
C SER A 76 -45.99 -9.37 -26.44
N PRO A 77 -47.23 -9.15 -26.92
CA PRO A 77 -47.71 -7.84 -27.40
C PRO A 77 -47.92 -6.77 -26.33
N ALA A 78 -47.62 -7.10 -25.05
CA ALA A 78 -47.85 -6.22 -23.89
C ALA A 78 -46.70 -5.27 -23.57
N CYS A 79 -45.69 -5.14 -24.46
CA CYS A 79 -44.53 -4.28 -24.20
C CYS A 79 -44.85 -2.84 -24.68
N ASP A 80 -44.94 -1.89 -23.72
CA ASP A 80 -45.04 -0.46 -24.04
C ASP A 80 -43.71 0.02 -24.63
N LYS A 81 -43.72 0.32 -25.95
CA LYS A 81 -42.55 0.79 -26.72
C LYS A 81 -41.96 2.08 -26.13
N LYS A 82 -42.79 2.99 -25.58
CA LYS A 82 -42.33 4.25 -25.00
C LYS A 82 -41.60 4.03 -23.67
N ALA A 83 -42.11 3.14 -22.78
CA ALA A 83 -41.46 2.80 -21.53
C ALA A 83 -40.10 2.11 -21.76
N MET A 84 -40.04 1.26 -22.81
CA MET A 84 -38.79 0.61 -23.21
C MET A 84 -37.77 1.60 -23.78
N HIS A 85 -38.17 2.58 -24.56
CA HIS A 85 -37.26 3.59 -25.08
C HIS A 85 -36.73 4.49 -23.95
N ALA A 86 -37.60 4.90 -23.01
CA ALA A 86 -37.17 5.65 -21.82
C ALA A 86 -36.17 4.86 -20.95
N PHE A 87 -36.45 3.58 -20.71
CA PHE A 87 -35.55 2.68 -19.97
C PHE A 87 -34.20 2.50 -20.65
N GLN A 88 -34.19 2.45 -21.97
CA GLN A 88 -33.01 2.39 -22.80
C GLN A 88 -32.14 3.65 -22.64
N ILE A 89 -32.75 4.85 -22.79
CA ILE A 89 -32.04 6.13 -22.62
C ILE A 89 -31.44 6.26 -21.22
N ILE A 90 -32.20 5.89 -20.17
CA ILE A 90 -31.75 5.95 -18.78
C ILE A 90 -30.53 5.02 -18.56
N SER A 91 -30.59 3.82 -19.14
CA SER A 91 -29.45 2.86 -19.03
C SER A 91 -28.20 3.35 -19.75
N GLU A 92 -28.33 4.06 -20.87
CA GLU A 92 -27.23 4.70 -21.60
C GLU A 92 -26.62 5.83 -20.76
N ILE A 93 -27.46 6.74 -20.26
CA ILE A 93 -27.00 7.84 -19.41
C ILE A 93 -26.25 7.28 -18.18
N TYR A 94 -26.79 6.24 -17.54
CA TYR A 94 -26.14 5.58 -16.43
C TYR A 94 -24.77 5.00 -16.81
N ALA A 95 -24.69 4.25 -17.92
CA ALA A 95 -23.43 3.68 -18.39
C ALA A 95 -22.39 4.77 -18.74
N ILE A 96 -22.83 5.89 -19.35
CA ILE A 96 -21.95 7.02 -19.66
C ILE A 96 -21.44 7.68 -18.37
N ILE A 97 -22.30 7.92 -17.39
CA ILE A 97 -21.91 8.51 -16.10
C ILE A 97 -20.87 7.63 -15.41
N ILE A 98 -21.09 6.32 -15.32
CA ILE A 98 -20.13 5.38 -14.74
C ILE A 98 -18.81 5.36 -15.51
N LEU A 99 -18.85 5.39 -16.85
CA LEU A 99 -17.65 5.44 -17.68
C LEU A 99 -16.85 6.73 -17.45
N VAL A 100 -17.51 7.89 -17.49
CA VAL A 100 -16.88 9.20 -17.24
C VAL A 100 -16.28 9.24 -15.84
N PHE A 101 -17.02 8.76 -14.83
CA PHE A 101 -16.54 8.71 -13.45
C PHE A 101 -15.31 7.82 -13.30
N ASN A 102 -15.28 6.65 -13.94
CA ASN A 102 -14.10 5.79 -13.95
C ASN A 102 -12.90 6.45 -14.64
N ILE A 103 -13.10 7.14 -15.75
CA ILE A 103 -12.03 7.89 -16.43
C ILE A 103 -11.48 9.00 -15.52
N VAL A 104 -12.36 9.76 -14.86
CA VAL A 104 -11.96 10.80 -13.90
C VAL A 104 -11.17 10.21 -12.74
N ASN A 105 -11.63 9.09 -12.16
CA ASN A 105 -10.92 8.40 -11.09
C ASN A 105 -9.53 7.88 -11.52
N ILE A 106 -9.41 7.37 -12.75
CA ILE A 106 -8.11 6.96 -13.30
C ILE A 106 -7.17 8.17 -13.44
N ILE A 107 -7.68 9.32 -13.89
CA ILE A 107 -6.89 10.54 -14.04
C ILE A 107 -6.46 11.08 -12.67
N VAL A 108 -7.38 11.18 -11.72
CA VAL A 108 -7.12 11.64 -10.34
C VAL A 108 -6.19 10.64 -9.61
N GLY A 109 -6.46 9.35 -9.72
CA GLY A 109 -5.61 8.31 -9.15
C GLY A 109 -4.19 8.29 -9.74
N LYS A 110 -4.03 8.63 -11.03
CA LYS A 110 -2.73 8.74 -11.67
C LYS A 110 -1.88 9.90 -11.13
N SER A 111 -2.51 10.96 -10.64
CA SER A 111 -1.83 12.09 -10.01
C SER A 111 -1.36 11.80 -8.59
N GLN A 112 -1.95 10.80 -7.92
CA GLN A 112 -1.59 10.40 -6.56
C GLN A 112 -0.76 9.11 -6.52
N SER A 113 -1.24 8.04 -7.17
CA SER A 113 -0.44 6.83 -7.47
C SER A 113 -1.11 6.01 -8.58
N PHE A 114 -0.29 5.41 -9.46
CA PHE A 114 -0.79 4.51 -10.51
C PHE A 114 -1.48 3.28 -9.91
N THR A 115 -1.02 2.82 -8.77
CA THR A 115 -1.55 1.64 -8.08
C THR A 115 -2.93 1.89 -7.49
N ALA A 116 -3.16 3.07 -6.91
CA ALA A 116 -4.49 3.48 -6.46
C ALA A 116 -5.49 3.51 -7.62
N ALA A 117 -5.09 4.06 -8.78
CA ALA A 117 -5.92 4.06 -9.99
C ALA A 117 -6.28 2.64 -10.46
N VAL A 118 -5.33 1.71 -10.44
CA VAL A 118 -5.56 0.30 -10.81
C VAL A 118 -6.46 -0.39 -9.78
N GLY A 119 -6.29 -0.11 -8.48
CA GLY A 119 -7.17 -0.62 -7.42
C GLY A 119 -8.61 -0.17 -7.63
N LEU A 120 -8.83 1.12 -7.83
CA LEU A 120 -10.14 1.70 -8.12
C LEU A 120 -10.79 1.10 -9.38
N PHE A 121 -10.00 0.89 -10.44
CA PHE A 121 -10.48 0.24 -11.67
C PHE A 121 -10.91 -1.21 -11.41
N LYS A 122 -10.13 -1.99 -10.67
CA LYS A 122 -10.47 -3.38 -10.35
C LYS A 122 -11.80 -3.50 -9.59
N GLU A 123 -12.06 -2.60 -8.65
CA GLU A 123 -13.31 -2.58 -7.87
C GLU A 123 -14.50 -2.08 -8.69
N ALA A 124 -14.29 -1.10 -9.57
CA ALA A 124 -15.33 -0.57 -10.46
C ALA A 124 -15.65 -1.48 -11.67
N PHE A 125 -14.70 -2.33 -12.06
CA PHE A 125 -14.80 -3.16 -13.27
C PHE A 125 -16.02 -4.11 -13.27
N PRO A 126 -16.39 -4.82 -12.18
CA PRO A 126 -17.58 -5.66 -12.14
C PRO A 126 -18.87 -4.85 -12.34
N LEU A 127 -18.97 -3.67 -11.71
CA LEU A 127 -20.10 -2.75 -11.89
C LEU A 127 -20.21 -2.27 -13.33
N TRP A 128 -19.09 -1.84 -13.91
CA TRP A 128 -19.01 -1.38 -15.29
C TRP A 128 -19.37 -2.49 -16.29
N LEU A 129 -18.86 -3.72 -16.09
CA LEU A 129 -19.18 -4.87 -16.91
C LEU A 129 -20.68 -5.23 -16.80
N GLY A 130 -21.24 -5.18 -15.61
CA GLY A 130 -22.68 -5.34 -15.38
C GLY A 130 -23.52 -4.33 -16.14
N CYS A 131 -23.12 -3.05 -16.13
CA CYS A 131 -23.80 -1.97 -16.88
C CYS A 131 -23.70 -2.17 -18.40
N ILE A 132 -22.55 -2.60 -18.93
CA ILE A 132 -22.39 -2.93 -20.36
C ILE A 132 -23.31 -4.10 -20.74
N CYS A 133 -23.36 -5.16 -19.93
CA CYS A 133 -24.21 -6.31 -20.18
C CYS A 133 -25.70 -5.93 -20.13
N LEU A 134 -26.10 -5.09 -19.16
CA LEU A 134 -27.44 -4.56 -19.03
C LEU A 134 -27.82 -3.75 -20.28
N THR A 135 -26.97 -2.82 -20.69
CA THR A 135 -27.18 -1.98 -21.86
C THR A 135 -27.24 -2.81 -23.14
N SER A 136 -26.30 -3.77 -23.29
CA SER A 136 -26.30 -4.68 -24.45
C SER A 136 -27.56 -5.56 -24.51
N ALA A 137 -28.01 -6.07 -23.36
CA ALA A 137 -29.25 -6.86 -23.29
C ALA A 137 -30.48 -6.03 -23.70
N LEU A 138 -30.57 -4.81 -23.25
CA LEU A 138 -31.70 -3.91 -23.55
C LEU A 138 -31.69 -3.41 -24.98
N PHE A 139 -30.52 -3.17 -25.57
CA PHE A 139 -30.34 -2.60 -26.91
C PHE A 139 -30.25 -3.64 -28.01
N ILE A 140 -29.32 -4.58 -27.87
CA ILE A 140 -28.93 -5.50 -28.93
C ILE A 140 -29.99 -6.59 -29.11
N ILE A 141 -30.46 -7.19 -28.03
CA ILE A 141 -31.38 -8.32 -28.07
C ILE A 141 -32.72 -7.98 -28.76
N PRO A 142 -33.37 -6.80 -28.52
CA PRO A 142 -34.61 -6.45 -29.19
C PRO A 142 -34.49 -6.25 -30.70
N ASN A 143 -33.33 -5.73 -31.13
CA ASN A 143 -33.13 -5.32 -32.53
C ASN A 143 -32.58 -6.43 -33.43
N VAL A 144 -32.21 -7.58 -32.85
CA VAL A 144 -31.74 -8.74 -33.63
C VAL A 144 -32.93 -9.51 -34.19
N THR A 145 -33.04 -9.52 -35.51
CA THR A 145 -34.13 -10.22 -36.24
C THR A 145 -33.85 -11.72 -36.41
N ALA A 146 -32.61 -12.11 -36.57
CA ALA A 146 -32.19 -13.52 -36.71
C ALA A 146 -32.36 -14.30 -35.40
N LYS A 147 -33.30 -15.26 -35.37
CA LYS A 147 -33.63 -16.04 -34.13
C LYS A 147 -32.41 -16.75 -33.50
N GLY A 148 -31.53 -17.32 -34.31
CA GLY A 148 -30.31 -17.99 -33.84
C GLY A 148 -29.33 -17.04 -33.18
N LEU A 149 -29.05 -15.89 -33.80
CA LEU A 149 -28.16 -14.87 -33.28
C LEU A 149 -28.73 -14.25 -31.99
N LYS A 150 -30.03 -14.00 -31.92
CA LYS A 150 -30.72 -13.51 -30.72
C LYS A 150 -30.54 -14.44 -29.55
N LYS A 151 -30.66 -15.76 -29.75
CA LYS A 151 -30.44 -16.77 -28.72
C LYS A 151 -28.98 -16.80 -28.26
N ALA A 152 -28.04 -16.73 -29.20
CA ALA A 152 -26.61 -16.71 -28.89
C ALA A 152 -26.21 -15.48 -28.03
N ILE A 153 -26.64 -14.27 -28.44
CA ILE A 153 -26.38 -13.04 -27.67
C ILE A 153 -27.01 -13.13 -26.28
N SER A 154 -28.24 -13.63 -26.15
CA SER A 154 -28.90 -13.79 -24.84
C SER A 154 -28.12 -14.72 -23.92
N VAL A 155 -27.59 -15.83 -24.44
CA VAL A 155 -26.77 -16.77 -23.67
C VAL A 155 -25.46 -16.10 -23.22
N ILE A 156 -24.76 -15.39 -24.12
CA ILE A 156 -23.52 -14.68 -23.80
C ILE A 156 -23.77 -13.64 -22.71
N VAL A 157 -24.79 -12.79 -22.85
CA VAL A 157 -25.14 -11.76 -21.87
C VAL A 157 -25.44 -12.38 -20.51
N THR A 158 -26.23 -13.46 -20.49
CA THR A 158 -26.53 -14.17 -19.23
C THR A 158 -25.28 -14.75 -18.60
N ALA A 159 -24.38 -15.37 -19.39
CA ALA A 159 -23.13 -15.94 -18.89
C ALA A 159 -22.21 -14.84 -18.31
N VAL A 160 -22.10 -13.69 -18.99
CA VAL A 160 -21.30 -12.54 -18.50
C VAL A 160 -21.91 -11.95 -17.24
N MET A 161 -23.24 -11.86 -17.13
CA MET A 161 -23.89 -11.40 -15.90
C MET A 161 -23.67 -12.36 -14.73
N LEU A 162 -23.79 -13.67 -14.96
CA LEU A 162 -23.48 -14.68 -13.95
C LEU A 162 -22.00 -14.62 -13.51
N PHE A 163 -21.10 -14.43 -14.49
CA PHE A 163 -19.68 -14.24 -14.19
C PHE A 163 -19.44 -12.97 -13.37
N THR A 164 -20.14 -11.84 -13.69
CA THR A 164 -20.04 -10.60 -12.91
C THR A 164 -20.48 -10.78 -11.47
N VAL A 165 -21.61 -11.49 -11.25
CA VAL A 165 -22.09 -11.84 -9.91
C VAL A 165 -21.06 -12.74 -9.21
N TYR A 166 -20.56 -13.75 -9.90
CA TYR A 166 -19.52 -14.64 -9.37
C TYR A 166 -18.26 -13.85 -8.98
N ALA A 167 -17.75 -12.99 -9.86
CA ALA A 167 -16.56 -12.18 -9.62
C ALA A 167 -16.74 -11.14 -8.49
N SER A 168 -17.98 -10.70 -8.23
CA SER A 168 -18.31 -9.80 -7.12
C SER A 168 -18.36 -10.52 -5.76
N VAL A 169 -18.66 -11.82 -5.77
CA VAL A 169 -18.79 -12.64 -4.55
C VAL A 169 -17.52 -13.43 -4.25
N PHE A 170 -16.83 -13.88 -5.31
CA PHE A 170 -15.63 -14.71 -5.19
C PHE A 170 -14.41 -13.98 -5.74
N PRO A 171 -13.34 -13.86 -4.96
CA PRO A 171 -12.13 -13.22 -5.43
C PRO A 171 -11.54 -14.00 -6.61
N VAL A 172 -11.47 -13.35 -7.77
CA VAL A 172 -10.90 -13.91 -9.02
C VAL A 172 -9.37 -13.86 -9.01
N VAL A 173 -8.78 -13.06 -8.12
CA VAL A 173 -7.32 -12.91 -8.03
C VAL A 173 -6.71 -14.15 -7.38
N PRO A 174 -5.68 -14.76 -8.01
CA PRO A 174 -4.91 -15.83 -7.38
C PRO A 174 -4.39 -15.39 -6.02
N PHE A 175 -4.44 -16.28 -5.02
CA PHE A 175 -3.85 -16.00 -3.72
C PHE A 175 -2.37 -16.37 -3.76
N GLU A 176 -1.51 -15.36 -3.64
CA GLU A 176 -0.05 -15.46 -3.73
C GLU A 176 0.63 -14.36 -2.90
N PHE A 177 1.92 -14.47 -2.68
CA PHE A 177 2.71 -13.38 -2.11
C PHE A 177 2.76 -12.21 -3.10
N LYS A 178 2.34 -11.03 -2.67
CA LYS A 178 2.42 -9.78 -3.41
C LYS A 178 3.78 -9.12 -3.20
N ALA A 179 4.27 -9.18 -1.96
CA ALA A 179 5.63 -8.81 -1.59
C ALA A 179 6.29 -9.97 -0.85
N GLN A 180 7.52 -10.31 -1.25
CA GLN A 180 8.37 -11.25 -0.52
C GLN A 180 8.78 -10.67 0.82
N PRO A 181 9.19 -11.49 1.80
CA PRO A 181 9.60 -11.01 3.11
C PRO A 181 10.73 -9.97 3.03
N ALA A 182 10.61 -8.95 3.87
CA ALA A 182 11.67 -8.02 4.24
C ALA A 182 11.82 -8.06 5.75
N VAL A 183 13.04 -7.97 6.26
CA VAL A 183 13.35 -8.04 7.69
C VAL A 183 13.73 -6.65 8.17
N PHE A 184 12.75 -5.93 8.72
CA PHE A 184 12.98 -4.61 9.29
C PHE A 184 13.51 -4.72 10.71
N ASP A 185 14.54 -3.94 11.00
CA ASP A 185 15.00 -3.73 12.35
C ASP A 185 14.08 -2.71 13.05
N ASN A 186 13.52 -3.05 14.21
CA ASN A 186 12.60 -2.17 14.93
C ASN A 186 13.19 -1.61 16.25
N GLY A 187 14.50 -1.78 16.45
CA GLY A 187 15.23 -1.33 17.64
C GLY A 187 15.13 -2.27 18.86
N SER A 188 14.28 -3.30 18.80
CA SER A 188 14.11 -4.30 19.88
C SER A 188 14.12 -5.75 19.39
N GLY A 189 14.09 -5.94 18.08
CA GLY A 189 14.05 -7.21 17.38
C GLY A 189 13.88 -6.99 15.87
N TYR A 190 13.54 -8.05 15.19
CA TYR A 190 13.21 -8.02 13.78
C TYR A 190 11.71 -8.05 13.56
N SER A 191 11.21 -7.18 12.71
CA SER A 191 9.88 -7.22 12.17
C SER A 191 9.93 -7.84 10.77
N VAL A 192 9.47 -9.08 10.62
CA VAL A 192 9.41 -9.76 9.32
C VAL A 192 8.11 -9.37 8.66
N VAL A 193 8.21 -8.57 7.60
CA VAL A 193 7.08 -7.95 6.91
C VAL A 193 6.97 -8.49 5.49
N PHE A 194 5.78 -8.89 5.10
CA PHE A 194 5.47 -9.36 3.74
C PHE A 194 4.02 -9.04 3.39
N ALA A 195 3.65 -9.23 2.13
CA ALA A 195 2.28 -8.96 1.70
C ALA A 195 1.72 -10.06 0.80
N THR A 196 0.40 -10.22 0.86
CA THR A 196 -0.38 -11.12 0.02
C THR A 196 -1.29 -10.35 -0.93
N THR A 197 -1.77 -11.00 -1.98
CA THR A 197 -2.68 -10.41 -2.97
C THR A 197 -4.08 -10.14 -2.41
N ASP A 198 -4.43 -10.76 -1.29
CA ASP A 198 -5.70 -10.60 -0.60
C ASP A 198 -5.47 -10.69 0.92
N LYS A 199 -6.45 -10.27 1.71
CA LYS A 199 -6.40 -10.37 3.17
C LYS A 199 -6.17 -11.82 3.63
N ALA A 200 -5.35 -12.00 4.65
CA ALA A 200 -4.97 -13.32 5.16
C ALA A 200 -4.62 -13.29 6.65
N THR A 201 -4.64 -14.44 7.29
CA THR A 201 -3.88 -14.67 8.52
C THR A 201 -2.48 -15.11 8.15
N ALA A 202 -1.47 -14.72 8.93
CA ALA A 202 -0.09 -14.98 8.59
C ALA A 202 0.71 -15.55 9.76
N TYR A 203 1.83 -16.18 9.44
CA TYR A 203 2.74 -16.74 10.42
C TYR A 203 4.18 -16.77 9.89
N ILE A 204 5.12 -16.89 10.83
CA ILE A 204 6.53 -17.24 10.60
C ILE A 204 6.86 -18.55 11.31
N GLU A 205 7.70 -19.36 10.69
CA GLU A 205 8.24 -20.61 11.26
C GLU A 205 9.78 -20.58 11.19
N TYR A 206 10.43 -20.99 12.28
CA TYR A 206 11.88 -21.12 12.38
C TYR A 206 12.24 -22.09 13.51
N ASP A 207 13.46 -22.58 13.51
CA ASP A 207 13.98 -23.42 14.59
C ASP A 207 14.93 -22.63 15.48
N TYR A 208 14.75 -22.73 16.80
CA TYR A 208 15.61 -22.08 17.77
C TYR A 208 15.82 -22.98 19.00
N ASN A 209 17.07 -23.17 19.41
CA ASN A 209 17.47 -24.04 20.53
C ASN A 209 16.90 -25.48 20.46
N GLY A 210 16.72 -26.02 19.25
CA GLY A 210 16.19 -27.37 19.02
C GLY A 210 14.66 -27.46 19.05
N GLU A 211 13.97 -26.36 19.22
CA GLU A 211 12.51 -26.26 19.16
C GLU A 211 12.06 -25.65 17.85
N HIS A 212 10.98 -26.20 17.28
CA HIS A 212 10.30 -25.62 16.13
C HIS A 212 9.29 -24.58 16.60
N ILE A 213 9.52 -23.32 16.23
CA ILE A 213 8.71 -22.18 16.67
C ILE A 213 7.83 -21.72 15.52
N LYS A 214 6.53 -21.52 15.82
CA LYS A 214 5.56 -20.91 14.92
C LYS A 214 4.90 -19.73 15.62
N LYS A 215 5.15 -18.52 15.08
CA LYS A 215 4.53 -17.27 15.56
C LYS A 215 3.55 -16.75 14.53
N TYR A 216 2.43 -16.19 14.98
CA TYR A 216 1.39 -15.63 14.12
C TYR A 216 1.41 -14.09 14.14
N ASP A 217 0.97 -13.49 13.03
CA ASP A 217 0.56 -12.09 13.06
C ASP A 217 -0.75 -12.01 13.83
N GLU A 218 -0.66 -11.52 15.09
CA GLU A 218 -1.75 -11.56 16.04
C GLU A 218 -1.75 -10.33 16.95
N ASN A 219 -2.86 -10.10 17.62
CA ASN A 219 -2.99 -9.12 18.69
C ASN A 219 -3.78 -9.74 19.85
N ASN A 220 -3.12 -9.89 20.99
CA ASN A 220 -3.69 -10.46 22.23
C ASN A 220 -4.42 -11.80 21.99
N GLY A 221 -3.80 -12.71 21.20
CA GLY A 221 -4.34 -14.03 20.89
C GLY A 221 -5.30 -14.10 19.69
N ARG A 222 -5.72 -12.96 19.14
CA ARG A 222 -6.51 -12.92 17.92
C ARG A 222 -5.60 -12.76 16.70
N LYS A 223 -5.59 -13.75 15.78
CA LYS A 223 -4.87 -13.64 14.51
C LYS A 223 -5.48 -12.52 13.68
N LEU A 224 -4.61 -11.66 13.12
CA LEU A 224 -5.04 -10.60 12.23
C LEU A 224 -5.40 -11.20 10.87
N GLY A 225 -6.56 -10.86 10.34
CA GLY A 225 -7.09 -11.44 9.10
C GLY A 225 -7.67 -10.41 8.14
N TYR A 226 -7.52 -9.12 8.44
CA TYR A 226 -8.16 -8.03 7.70
C TYR A 226 -7.21 -7.27 6.76
N SER A 227 -5.91 -7.54 6.83
CA SER A 227 -4.87 -6.84 6.07
C SER A 227 -4.25 -7.74 5.00
N LYS A 228 -3.70 -7.12 3.98
CA LYS A 228 -2.80 -7.75 3.00
C LYS A 228 -1.35 -7.69 3.48
N ILE A 229 -1.01 -6.76 4.37
CA ILE A 229 0.31 -6.63 4.97
C ILE A 229 0.34 -7.47 6.24
N HIS A 230 1.39 -8.25 6.38
CA HIS A 230 1.61 -9.14 7.51
C HIS A 230 2.95 -8.81 8.14
N SER A 231 2.97 -8.70 9.47
CA SER A 231 4.16 -8.31 10.20
C SER A 231 4.25 -9.08 11.51
N ILE A 232 5.37 -9.78 11.70
CA ILE A 232 5.59 -10.60 12.88
C ILE A 232 6.93 -10.22 13.51
N THR A 233 6.89 -9.82 14.78
CA THR A 233 8.11 -9.50 15.54
C THR A 233 8.78 -10.76 16.05
N VAL A 234 10.09 -10.85 15.83
CA VAL A 234 10.94 -11.94 16.31
C VAL A 234 12.15 -11.33 17.04
N PRO A 235 12.48 -11.79 18.26
CA PRO A 235 13.70 -11.34 18.96
C PRO A 235 14.97 -11.55 18.13
N TYR A 236 15.95 -10.68 18.29
CA TYR A 236 17.21 -10.78 17.54
C TYR A 236 17.86 -12.14 17.70
N GLU A 237 17.94 -12.64 18.93
CA GLU A 237 18.59 -13.92 19.27
C GLU A 237 17.91 -15.12 18.64
N GLU A 238 16.61 -15.05 18.35
CA GLU A 238 15.86 -16.16 17.75
C GLU A 238 16.04 -16.22 16.23
N LEU A 239 16.22 -15.08 15.56
CA LEU A 239 16.25 -15.02 14.09
C LEU A 239 17.65 -14.81 13.52
N SER A 240 18.58 -14.19 14.27
CA SER A 240 19.92 -13.84 13.79
C SER A 240 20.72 -15.05 13.30
N GLY A 241 21.08 -15.06 12.01
CA GLY A 241 21.78 -16.15 11.35
C GLY A 241 20.96 -17.43 11.16
N ASN A 242 19.68 -17.42 11.49
CA ASN A 242 18.78 -18.56 11.36
C ASN A 242 17.98 -18.53 10.05
N SER A 243 17.48 -19.71 9.68
CA SER A 243 16.56 -19.86 8.56
C SER A 243 15.12 -19.79 9.03
N TYR A 244 14.28 -19.16 8.25
CA TYR A 244 12.85 -19.02 8.52
C TYR A 244 12.01 -19.22 7.26
N LYS A 245 10.72 -19.45 7.45
CA LYS A 245 9.68 -19.44 6.41
C LYS A 245 8.55 -18.55 6.87
N VAL A 246 7.87 -17.92 5.93
CA VAL A 246 6.60 -17.25 6.19
C VAL A 246 5.47 -17.96 5.48
N GLY A 247 4.29 -17.95 6.08
CA GLY A 247 3.09 -18.51 5.50
C GLY A 247 1.89 -17.61 5.71
N ALA A 248 0.91 -17.72 4.81
CA ALA A 248 -0.33 -16.98 4.89
C ALA A 248 -1.51 -17.85 4.47
N THR A 249 -2.63 -17.72 5.17
CA THR A 249 -3.89 -18.39 4.84
C THR A 249 -4.94 -17.34 4.52
N ARG A 250 -5.46 -17.40 3.29
CA ARG A 250 -6.48 -16.46 2.82
C ARG A 250 -7.68 -16.42 3.74
N VAL A 251 -8.15 -15.23 4.08
CA VAL A 251 -9.43 -15.03 4.76
C VAL A 251 -10.48 -14.67 3.72
N ILE A 252 -11.42 -15.56 3.48
CA ILE A 252 -12.54 -15.34 2.54
C ILE A 252 -13.56 -14.42 3.19
N ASP A 253 -14.03 -14.80 4.40
CA ASP A 253 -14.95 -14.00 5.20
C ASP A 253 -14.51 -14.02 6.66
N GLU A 254 -14.63 -12.90 7.34
CA GLU A 254 -14.49 -12.80 8.78
C GLU A 254 -15.88 -12.85 9.43
N LEU A 255 -16.04 -13.77 10.37
CA LEU A 255 -17.28 -14.02 11.10
C LEU A 255 -17.13 -13.57 12.55
N SER A 256 -18.25 -13.46 13.29
CA SER A 256 -18.25 -12.97 14.69
C SER A 256 -17.27 -13.73 15.61
N TYR A 257 -17.11 -15.05 15.43
CA TYR A 257 -16.23 -15.88 16.26
C TYR A 257 -15.04 -16.47 15.53
N GLY A 258 -14.91 -16.25 14.23
CA GLY A 258 -13.85 -16.86 13.44
C GLY A 258 -13.85 -16.34 12.02
N GLY A 259 -13.46 -17.17 11.07
CA GLY A 259 -13.45 -16.83 9.65
C GLY A 259 -13.61 -18.06 8.76
N ARG A 260 -14.06 -17.82 7.55
CA ARG A 260 -13.97 -18.81 6.48
C ARG A 260 -12.62 -18.63 5.79
N LEU A 261 -11.78 -19.64 5.94
CA LEU A 261 -10.41 -19.62 5.41
C LEU A 261 -10.36 -20.28 4.04
N GLY A 262 -9.45 -19.84 3.22
CA GLY A 262 -9.16 -20.35 1.89
C GLY A 262 -7.80 -21.05 1.82
N LYS A 263 -7.12 -20.88 0.67
CA LYS A 263 -5.82 -21.48 0.38
C LYS A 263 -4.73 -20.94 1.33
N THR A 264 -3.81 -21.81 1.75
CA THR A 264 -2.55 -21.45 2.41
C THR A 264 -1.42 -21.45 1.38
N ILE A 265 -0.52 -20.49 1.52
CA ILE A 265 0.74 -20.38 0.78
C ILE A 265 1.91 -20.25 1.75
N GLU A 266 3.08 -20.73 1.34
CA GLU A 266 4.32 -20.67 2.11
C GLU A 266 5.48 -20.22 1.24
N SER A 267 6.42 -19.48 1.83
CA SER A 267 7.68 -19.14 1.18
C SER A 267 8.63 -20.33 1.15
N LYS A 268 9.69 -20.22 0.36
CA LYS A 268 10.88 -21.07 0.53
C LYS A 268 11.55 -20.73 1.86
N SER A 269 12.45 -21.58 2.33
CA SER A 269 13.31 -21.28 3.47
C SER A 269 14.27 -20.14 3.09
N ILE A 270 14.37 -19.14 3.95
CA ILE A 270 15.19 -17.93 3.80
C ILE A 270 16.13 -17.89 5.00
N THR A 271 17.41 -17.59 4.79
CA THR A 271 18.37 -17.44 5.89
C THR A 271 18.71 -15.96 6.06
N LEU A 272 18.56 -15.45 7.28
CA LEU A 272 18.94 -14.08 7.62
C LEU A 272 20.46 -14.00 7.84
N ASN A 273 21.15 -13.18 7.04
CA ASN A 273 22.59 -12.97 7.09
C ASN A 273 22.90 -11.61 7.74
N ASP A 274 22.65 -11.50 9.03
CA ASP A 274 22.82 -10.26 9.81
C ASP A 274 24.08 -10.25 10.69
N LYS A 275 24.86 -11.35 10.71
CA LYS A 275 26.16 -11.44 11.42
C LYS A 275 27.27 -10.81 10.58
N LEU A 276 27.28 -9.48 10.49
CA LEU A 276 28.06 -8.72 9.51
C LEU A 276 29.52 -8.44 9.89
N GLY A 277 29.90 -8.58 11.17
CA GLY A 277 31.26 -8.27 11.66
C GLY A 277 31.67 -6.80 11.46
N ASP A 278 32.94 -6.57 11.07
CA ASP A 278 33.54 -5.23 11.00
C ASP A 278 33.39 -4.53 9.63
N ASN A 279 33.02 -5.25 8.58
CA ASN A 279 32.93 -4.70 7.24
C ASN A 279 31.49 -4.76 6.75
N ILE A 280 30.87 -3.60 6.63
CA ILE A 280 29.47 -3.46 6.20
C ILE A 280 29.41 -2.62 4.92
N ASN A 281 28.79 -3.16 3.90
CA ASN A 281 28.37 -2.42 2.73
C ASN A 281 26.88 -2.07 2.89
N LEU A 282 26.61 -0.91 3.49
CA LEU A 282 25.25 -0.43 3.72
C LEU A 282 24.77 0.37 2.49
N LEU A 283 23.79 -0.19 1.80
CA LEU A 283 23.07 0.53 0.76
C LEU A 283 22.16 1.57 1.39
N THR A 284 22.29 2.84 1.01
CA THR A 284 21.36 3.92 1.41
C THR A 284 20.53 4.38 0.22
N ILE A 285 19.24 4.58 0.46
CA ILE A 285 18.26 4.95 -0.57
C ILE A 285 17.27 5.93 0.06
N SER A 286 17.03 7.03 -0.63
CA SER A 286 16.08 8.06 -0.22
C SER A 286 15.16 8.44 -1.38
N ASP A 287 14.00 9.00 -1.09
CA ASP A 287 13.16 9.76 -2.04
C ASP A 287 12.91 9.01 -3.37
N TRP A 288 12.51 7.73 -3.32
CA TRP A 288 12.24 7.00 -4.57
C TRP A 288 10.83 7.21 -5.12
N HIS A 289 9.92 7.82 -4.35
CA HIS A 289 8.61 8.32 -4.79
C HIS A 289 7.95 7.46 -5.88
N THR A 290 7.78 6.16 -5.61
CA THR A 290 7.21 5.15 -6.54
C THR A 290 8.11 4.72 -7.71
N TYR A 291 9.27 5.31 -7.90
CA TYR A 291 10.18 4.98 -9.01
C TYR A 291 11.10 3.78 -8.72
N ASN A 292 10.56 2.72 -8.10
CA ASN A 292 11.30 1.51 -7.71
C ASN A 292 12.22 0.98 -8.83
N LYS A 293 11.76 0.98 -10.09
CA LYS A 293 12.58 0.47 -11.22
C LYS A 293 13.80 1.33 -11.48
N ARG A 294 13.67 2.66 -11.39
CA ARG A 294 14.79 3.59 -11.58
C ARG A 294 15.80 3.46 -10.44
N ALA A 295 15.30 3.43 -9.20
CA ALA A 295 16.12 3.20 -8.02
C ALA A 295 16.91 1.89 -8.13
N LYS A 296 16.26 0.75 -8.41
CA LYS A 296 16.94 -0.55 -8.60
C LYS A 296 17.98 -0.53 -9.72
N LYS A 297 17.71 0.13 -10.85
CA LYS A 297 18.69 0.30 -11.91
C LYS A 297 19.93 1.05 -11.39
N THR A 298 19.74 2.14 -10.64
CA THR A 298 20.86 2.91 -10.08
C THR A 298 21.65 2.11 -9.05
N ILE A 299 20.96 1.38 -8.17
CA ILE A 299 21.56 0.49 -7.17
C ILE A 299 22.46 -0.56 -7.83
N SER A 300 22.09 -1.09 -9.00
CA SER A 300 22.88 -2.10 -9.69
C SER A 300 24.29 -1.64 -10.07
N TYR A 301 24.57 -0.35 -10.07
CA TYR A 301 25.89 0.23 -10.33
C TYR A 301 26.78 0.33 -9.08
N LEU A 302 26.21 0.20 -7.87
CA LEU A 302 26.92 0.31 -6.59
C LEU A 302 27.62 -1.00 -6.16
N GLY A 303 27.30 -2.11 -6.79
CA GLY A 303 27.88 -3.42 -6.45
C GLY A 303 27.10 -4.15 -5.34
N LYS A 304 27.78 -5.06 -4.62
CA LYS A 304 27.17 -5.91 -3.60
C LYS A 304 27.08 -5.18 -2.25
N TYR A 305 25.93 -5.29 -1.61
CA TYR A 305 25.67 -4.82 -0.26
C TYR A 305 25.22 -5.98 0.64
N ASN A 306 25.28 -5.81 1.94
CA ASN A 306 24.90 -6.79 2.94
C ASN A 306 23.96 -6.22 4.02
N ALA A 307 23.59 -4.94 3.92
CA ALA A 307 22.53 -4.30 4.70
C ALA A 307 21.91 -3.15 3.88
N VAL A 308 20.70 -2.74 4.23
CA VAL A 308 19.95 -1.68 3.55
C VAL A 308 19.42 -0.67 4.56
N ALA A 309 19.59 0.63 4.27
CA ALA A 309 18.91 1.72 4.96
C ALA A 309 17.99 2.45 3.98
N LEU A 310 16.69 2.41 4.23
CA LEU A 310 15.68 3.16 3.52
C LEU A 310 15.46 4.47 4.27
N LEU A 311 15.85 5.59 3.66
CA LEU A 311 15.87 6.91 4.31
C LEU A 311 14.56 7.70 4.11
N GLY A 312 13.47 7.03 3.73
CA GLY A 312 12.14 7.62 3.64
C GLY A 312 11.73 8.09 2.24
N ASP A 313 10.50 8.56 2.16
CA ASP A 313 9.83 9.05 0.96
C ASP A 313 9.68 7.99 -0.14
N SER A 314 9.04 6.87 0.25
CA SER A 314 8.74 5.76 -0.65
C SER A 314 7.70 6.09 -1.72
N ALA A 315 6.75 6.94 -1.39
CA ALA A 315 5.65 7.39 -2.25
C ALA A 315 5.29 8.86 -1.95
N PRO A 316 4.56 9.56 -2.82
CA PRO A 316 4.09 10.92 -2.55
C PRO A 316 3.12 11.04 -1.35
N GLY A 317 2.72 9.94 -0.79
CA GLY A 317 1.85 9.75 0.36
C GLY A 317 1.31 8.33 0.37
N ILE A 318 0.83 7.85 1.52
CA ILE A 318 0.30 6.50 1.70
C ILE A 318 -1.22 6.54 1.91
N MET A 319 -1.96 6.64 0.82
CA MET A 319 -3.43 6.74 0.82
C MET A 319 -4.10 5.38 0.99
N LEU A 320 -3.50 4.33 0.42
CA LEU A 320 -4.02 2.97 0.42
C LEU A 320 -2.98 2.00 1.01
N GLU A 321 -3.46 0.89 1.56
CA GLU A 321 -2.60 -0.23 1.97
C GLU A 321 -1.68 -0.69 0.82
N ASP A 322 -2.18 -0.69 -0.42
CA ASP A 322 -1.42 -1.03 -1.60
C ASP A 322 -0.25 -0.06 -1.89
N ASP A 323 -0.25 1.16 -1.37
CA ASP A 323 0.89 2.08 -1.48
C ASP A 323 2.05 1.57 -0.60
N VAL A 324 1.75 1.19 0.65
CA VAL A 324 2.74 0.57 1.55
C VAL A 324 3.25 -0.76 0.96
N VAL A 325 2.34 -1.59 0.44
CA VAL A 325 2.69 -2.87 -0.19
C VAL A 325 3.65 -2.67 -1.36
N ASN A 326 3.31 -1.80 -2.32
CA ASN A 326 4.03 -1.71 -3.59
C ASN A 326 5.32 -0.89 -3.50
N TYR A 327 5.33 0.14 -2.66
CA TYR A 327 6.43 1.10 -2.66
C TYR A 327 7.39 0.93 -1.49
N LEU A 328 6.95 0.36 -0.37
CA LEU A 328 7.82 0.09 0.77
C LEU A 328 8.12 -1.41 0.91
N VAL A 329 7.11 -2.25 1.17
CA VAL A 329 7.35 -3.67 1.51
C VAL A 329 7.89 -4.45 0.32
N THR A 330 7.28 -4.29 -0.89
CA THR A 330 7.78 -4.94 -2.11
C THR A 330 9.19 -4.46 -2.45
N PHE A 331 9.45 -3.17 -2.32
CA PHE A 331 10.78 -2.62 -2.63
C PHE A 331 11.85 -3.16 -1.68
N ALA A 332 11.59 -3.15 -0.37
CA ALA A 332 12.48 -3.73 0.62
C ALA A 332 12.72 -5.24 0.39
N GLY A 333 11.64 -5.99 0.10
CA GLY A 333 11.73 -7.42 -0.23
C GLY A 333 12.56 -7.70 -1.48
N GLU A 334 12.37 -6.91 -2.55
CA GLU A 334 13.14 -7.05 -3.81
C GLU A 334 14.62 -6.66 -3.66
N LEU A 335 14.97 -5.82 -2.69
CA LEU A 335 16.36 -5.46 -2.43
C LEU A 335 17.08 -6.48 -1.56
N THR A 336 16.36 -7.18 -0.69
CA THR A 336 16.96 -8.01 0.35
C THR A 336 16.68 -9.51 0.20
N ASP A 337 15.65 -9.88 -0.58
CA ASP A 337 15.11 -11.25 -0.64
C ASP A 337 14.86 -11.85 0.76
N GLY A 338 14.65 -11.00 1.78
CA GLY A 338 14.50 -11.39 3.18
C GLY A 338 15.77 -11.90 3.85
N THR A 339 16.93 -11.77 3.19
CA THR A 339 18.19 -12.38 3.64
C THR A 339 19.08 -11.42 4.44
N MET A 340 18.74 -10.15 4.52
CA MET A 340 19.53 -9.14 5.22
C MET A 340 18.63 -8.11 5.93
N PRO A 341 19.13 -7.45 6.99
CA PRO A 341 18.36 -6.47 7.74
C PRO A 341 18.14 -5.18 6.95
N VAL A 342 16.97 -4.56 7.21
CA VAL A 342 16.58 -3.25 6.69
C VAL A 342 16.42 -2.29 7.86
N ILE A 343 17.16 -1.19 7.84
CA ILE A 343 16.89 -0.03 8.70
C ILE A 343 15.92 0.88 7.96
N PHE A 344 14.83 1.25 8.60
CA PHE A 344 13.84 2.15 8.02
C PHE A 344 13.80 3.48 8.77
N VAL A 345 13.94 4.56 8.02
CA VAL A 345 13.76 5.94 8.47
C VAL A 345 12.47 6.45 7.84
N ARG A 346 11.55 6.96 8.65
CA ARG A 346 10.30 7.54 8.15
C ARG A 346 10.58 8.89 7.50
N GLY A 347 10.13 9.07 6.25
CA GLY A 347 10.10 10.35 5.58
C GLY A 347 8.86 11.17 5.90
N ASN A 348 8.82 12.41 5.47
CA ASN A 348 7.66 13.26 5.66
C ASN A 348 6.48 12.84 4.75
N HIS A 349 6.72 12.18 3.63
CA HIS A 349 5.65 11.63 2.81
C HIS A 349 5.00 10.38 3.41
N GLU A 350 5.66 9.61 4.26
CA GLU A 350 5.04 8.53 5.03
C GLU A 350 4.13 9.04 6.16
N THR A 351 4.10 10.33 6.44
CA THR A 351 3.16 10.94 7.38
C THR A 351 1.84 11.37 6.73
N ARG A 352 1.77 11.30 5.40
CA ARG A 352 0.66 11.80 4.57
C ARG A 352 -0.22 10.66 4.08
N GLY A 353 -1.53 10.84 4.20
CA GLY A 353 -2.52 9.89 3.70
C GLY A 353 -3.20 9.08 4.80
N GLU A 354 -4.26 8.37 4.42
CA GLU A 354 -5.13 7.64 5.33
C GLU A 354 -4.40 6.51 6.07
N MET A 355 -3.41 5.88 5.40
CA MET A 355 -2.64 4.77 5.98
C MET A 355 -1.46 5.23 6.84
N ALA A 356 -1.14 6.53 6.89
CA ALA A 356 -0.02 7.06 7.68
C ALA A 356 -0.10 6.66 9.16
N SER A 357 -1.28 6.77 9.76
CA SER A 357 -1.53 6.39 11.16
C SER A 357 -1.44 4.88 11.42
N LYS A 358 -1.47 4.05 10.37
CA LYS A 358 -1.41 2.58 10.45
C LYS A 358 -0.01 2.04 10.15
N LEU A 359 0.91 2.88 9.66
CA LEU A 359 2.24 2.46 9.23
C LEU A 359 3.04 1.79 10.37
N SER A 360 2.97 2.33 11.58
CA SER A 360 3.61 1.74 12.76
C SER A 360 3.12 0.31 13.01
N GLY A 361 1.82 0.07 12.87
CA GLY A 361 1.23 -1.26 12.98
C GLY A 361 1.64 -2.20 11.85
N PHE A 362 1.73 -1.71 10.61
CA PHE A 362 2.17 -2.49 9.45
C PHE A 362 3.63 -2.93 9.56
N LEU A 363 4.49 -2.12 10.19
CA LEU A 363 5.90 -2.44 10.36
C LEU A 363 6.23 -2.99 11.76
N LYS A 364 5.25 -3.04 12.69
CA LYS A 364 5.46 -3.38 14.12
C LYS A 364 6.58 -2.52 14.73
N MET A 365 6.54 -1.23 14.45
CA MET A 365 7.43 -0.21 15.00
C MET A 365 6.62 0.73 15.89
N ASP A 366 6.85 0.70 17.20
CA ASP A 366 6.14 1.57 18.14
C ASP A 366 6.49 3.05 17.92
N LYS A 367 7.75 3.31 17.56
CA LYS A 367 8.31 4.61 17.21
C LYS A 367 9.18 4.50 15.97
N PHE A 368 9.27 5.57 15.20
CA PHE A 368 10.18 5.66 14.04
C PHE A 368 11.53 6.28 14.39
N TYR A 369 11.81 6.48 15.68
CA TYR A 369 13.14 6.79 16.20
C TYR A 369 13.56 5.69 17.14
N TYR A 370 14.75 5.16 16.92
CA TYR A 370 15.27 4.01 17.66
C TYR A 370 16.79 3.90 17.52
N LYS A 371 17.40 3.09 18.36
CA LYS A 371 18.82 2.71 18.27
C LYS A 371 18.89 1.23 17.90
N THR A 372 19.78 0.91 16.95
CA THR A 372 20.07 -0.46 16.56
C THR A 372 21.56 -0.65 16.30
N SER A 373 21.99 -1.90 16.06
CA SER A 373 23.37 -2.22 15.72
C SER A 373 23.42 -3.15 14.51
N LEU A 374 24.33 -2.87 13.60
CA LEU A 374 24.72 -3.79 12.54
C LEU A 374 26.21 -4.15 12.74
N GLY A 375 26.52 -5.42 12.94
CA GLY A 375 27.87 -5.85 13.32
C GLY A 375 28.38 -5.11 14.55
N ASN A 376 29.54 -4.48 14.42
CA ASN A 376 30.17 -3.74 15.52
C ASN A 376 29.86 -2.23 15.54
N TYR A 377 28.86 -1.78 14.78
CA TYR A 377 28.49 -0.37 14.65
C TYR A 377 27.09 -0.10 15.15
N ASP A 378 26.91 1.04 15.83
CA ASP A 378 25.61 1.50 16.29
C ASP A 378 24.99 2.49 15.28
N PHE A 379 23.69 2.41 15.15
CA PHE A 379 22.90 3.32 14.34
C PHE A 379 21.84 4.00 15.20
N ILE A 380 21.76 5.32 15.13
CA ILE A 380 20.70 6.12 15.74
C ILE A 380 19.79 6.60 14.62
N VAL A 381 18.58 6.08 14.61
CA VAL A 381 17.53 6.44 13.65
C VAL A 381 16.67 7.54 14.26
N LEU A 382 16.45 8.61 13.50
CA LEU A 382 15.71 9.79 13.92
C LEU A 382 14.49 10.01 13.03
N ASP A 383 13.42 10.53 13.62
CA ASP A 383 12.16 10.80 12.95
C ASP A 383 11.92 12.31 12.87
N SER A 384 12.28 12.93 11.76
CA SER A 384 12.08 14.37 11.54
C SER A 384 10.59 14.78 11.43
N GLY A 385 9.69 13.82 11.16
CA GLY A 385 8.28 14.10 10.92
C GLY A 385 8.08 14.93 9.64
N GLU A 386 7.14 15.88 9.68
CA GLU A 386 6.86 16.81 8.58
C GLU A 386 7.79 18.02 8.60
N ASP A 387 7.90 18.69 7.45
CA ASP A 387 8.81 19.76 7.13
C ASP A 387 8.25 21.18 7.39
N LYS A 388 7.04 21.28 7.96
CA LYS A 388 6.36 22.54 8.30
C LYS A 388 5.82 22.49 9.73
N GLU A 389 5.47 23.67 10.25
CA GLU A 389 4.82 23.78 11.56
C GLU A 389 3.43 23.11 11.57
N ASP A 390 3.03 22.56 12.71
CA ASP A 390 1.76 21.85 12.88
C ASP A 390 0.53 22.71 12.53
N SER A 391 0.66 24.04 12.66
CA SER A 391 -0.36 25.03 12.28
C SER A 391 -0.48 25.27 10.77
N HIS A 392 0.41 24.67 9.96
CA HIS A 392 0.41 24.91 8.51
C HIS A 392 -0.92 24.45 7.88
N PRO A 393 -1.56 25.29 7.01
CA PRO A 393 -2.87 25.00 6.44
C PRO A 393 -2.98 23.67 5.69
N GLU A 394 -1.88 23.18 5.10
CA GLU A 394 -1.84 21.89 4.39
C GLU A 394 -2.17 20.70 5.29
N TYR A 395 -1.91 20.79 6.59
CA TYR A 395 -2.18 19.69 7.52
C TYR A 395 -3.63 19.64 8.04
N GLY A 396 -4.43 20.67 7.75
CA GLY A 396 -5.86 20.68 8.12
C GLY A 396 -6.12 20.43 9.61
N SER A 397 -5.22 20.88 10.49
CA SER A 397 -5.25 20.64 11.94
C SER A 397 -5.08 19.16 12.36
N MET A 398 -4.48 18.33 11.53
CA MET A 398 -4.23 16.92 11.84
C MET A 398 -2.76 16.63 12.25
N ALA A 399 -1.91 17.65 12.32
CA ALA A 399 -0.50 17.52 12.69
C ALA A 399 -0.28 17.77 14.20
N ASP A 400 0.58 16.96 14.81
CA ASP A 400 1.13 17.14 16.17
C ASP A 400 2.59 16.63 16.18
N TYR A 401 3.34 16.97 15.12
CA TYR A 401 4.72 16.51 14.96
C TYR A 401 5.68 17.19 15.91
N SER A 402 5.36 18.39 16.38
CA SER A 402 6.16 19.08 17.39
C SER A 402 6.21 18.30 18.71
N ALA A 403 5.09 17.68 19.13
CA ALA A 403 5.07 16.81 20.29
C ALA A 403 5.92 15.55 20.08
N ASN A 404 5.80 14.91 18.91
CA ASN A 404 6.60 13.74 18.56
C ASN A 404 8.11 14.06 18.53
N ARG A 405 8.52 15.19 17.95
CA ARG A 405 9.92 15.63 17.95
C ARG A 405 10.46 15.90 19.36
N LYS A 406 9.68 16.52 20.23
CA LYS A 406 10.05 16.72 21.64
C LYS A 406 10.22 15.40 22.39
N GLU A 407 9.35 14.40 22.12
CA GLU A 407 9.51 13.06 22.68
C GLU A 407 10.79 12.37 22.17
N MET A 408 11.06 12.47 20.87
CA MET A 408 12.28 11.96 20.26
C MET A 408 13.54 12.60 20.90
N ILE A 409 13.55 13.92 21.12
CA ILE A 409 14.68 14.59 21.78
C ILE A 409 14.86 14.08 23.21
N LYS A 410 13.78 13.94 24.00
CA LYS A 410 13.87 13.34 25.36
C LYS A 410 14.42 11.92 25.32
N TRP A 411 14.01 11.11 24.35
CA TRP A 411 14.57 9.78 24.15
C TRP A 411 16.06 9.86 23.79
N LEU A 412 16.44 10.72 22.86
CA LEU A 412 17.82 10.92 22.44
C LEU A 412 18.69 11.35 23.65
N ASP A 413 18.19 12.25 24.51
CA ASP A 413 18.83 12.69 25.75
C ASP A 413 19.06 11.54 26.74
N SER A 414 18.19 10.53 26.72
CA SER A 414 18.31 9.34 27.60
C SER A 414 19.39 8.36 27.13
N LEU A 415 19.84 8.46 25.87
CA LEU A 415 20.83 7.54 25.31
C LEU A 415 22.23 7.76 25.90
N GLN A 416 22.97 6.69 25.98
CA GLN A 416 24.37 6.67 26.39
C GLN A 416 25.19 5.78 25.47
N ASN A 417 26.38 6.19 25.14
CA ASN A 417 27.37 5.35 24.44
C ASN A 417 28.34 4.74 25.45
N LYS A 418 27.87 3.75 26.23
CA LYS A 418 28.66 3.12 27.28
C LYS A 418 29.82 2.26 26.76
N ASP A 419 29.63 1.67 25.58
CA ASP A 419 30.55 0.70 25.00
C ASP A 419 31.57 1.34 24.05
N GLY A 420 31.51 2.67 23.87
CA GLY A 420 32.38 3.41 22.95
C GLY A 420 32.28 2.96 21.48
N LYS A 421 31.14 2.37 21.11
CA LYS A 421 30.93 1.92 19.74
C LYS A 421 30.90 3.08 18.76
N LYS A 422 31.46 2.85 17.58
CA LYS A 422 31.39 3.75 16.44
C LYS A 422 29.94 3.90 15.99
N THR A 423 29.45 5.14 15.95
CA THR A 423 28.02 5.44 15.78
C THR A 423 27.75 6.29 14.54
N ILE A 424 26.70 5.93 13.81
CA ILE A 424 26.17 6.63 12.62
C ILE A 424 24.75 7.06 12.93
N ALA A 425 24.38 8.28 12.53
CA ALA A 425 23.00 8.74 12.59
C ALA A 425 22.33 8.63 11.21
N LEU A 426 21.05 8.30 11.22
CA LEU A 426 20.19 8.27 10.04
C LEU A 426 18.94 9.11 10.31
N SER A 427 18.60 10.00 9.39
CA SER A 427 17.40 10.82 9.43
C SER A 427 16.85 10.97 8.01
N HIS A 428 15.57 11.31 7.86
CA HIS A 428 15.08 11.63 6.52
C HIS A 428 15.56 13.03 6.11
N ALA A 429 15.38 14.03 6.95
CA ALA A 429 15.86 15.39 6.69
C ALA A 429 17.15 15.68 7.49
N LYS A 430 18.01 16.56 6.92
CA LYS A 430 19.20 17.02 7.64
C LYS A 430 18.84 17.93 8.82
N GLU A 431 17.80 18.72 8.69
CA GLU A 431 17.17 19.42 9.80
C GLU A 431 16.33 18.41 10.60
N ILE A 432 16.93 17.80 11.63
CA ILE A 432 16.31 16.74 12.45
C ILE A 432 14.97 17.20 13.04
N CYS A 433 14.88 18.48 13.38
CA CYS A 433 13.65 19.15 13.79
C CYS A 433 13.53 20.48 13.03
N ILE A 434 12.30 20.89 12.71
CA ILE A 434 12.06 22.22 12.13
C ILE A 434 12.27 23.33 13.18
N GLU A 435 12.05 23.01 14.46
CA GLU A 435 12.35 23.89 15.57
C GLU A 435 13.87 23.97 15.74
N LYS A 436 14.44 25.15 15.48
CA LYS A 436 15.88 25.35 15.44
C LYS A 436 16.57 24.90 16.74
N ASP A 437 16.01 25.27 17.89
CA ASP A 437 16.59 24.92 19.20
C ASP A 437 16.59 23.40 19.44
N LEU A 438 15.53 22.70 19.01
CA LEU A 438 15.46 21.23 19.11
C LEU A 438 16.44 20.56 18.15
N SER A 439 16.61 21.10 16.94
CA SER A 439 17.57 20.59 15.97
C SER A 439 19.01 20.77 16.46
N GLU A 440 19.35 21.95 16.99
CA GLU A 440 20.67 22.20 17.60
C GLU A 440 20.93 21.27 18.80
N ASN A 441 19.93 21.05 19.66
CA ASN A 441 20.05 20.10 20.76
C ASN A 441 20.29 18.67 20.27
N ALA A 442 19.55 18.22 19.22
CA ALA A 442 19.78 16.92 18.61
C ALA A 442 21.22 16.76 18.10
N TYR A 443 21.75 17.75 17.38
CA TYR A 443 23.12 17.73 16.86
C TYR A 443 24.15 17.68 17.98
N ASN A 444 23.99 18.47 19.05
CA ASN A 444 24.86 18.46 20.21
C ASN A 444 24.85 17.08 20.89
N LYS A 445 23.66 16.50 21.11
CA LYS A 445 23.53 15.21 21.74
C LYS A 445 24.10 14.07 20.89
N LEU A 446 23.89 14.08 19.58
CA LEU A 446 24.53 13.13 18.67
C LEU A 446 26.05 13.22 18.72
N ASN A 447 26.60 14.44 18.82
CA ASN A 447 28.04 14.66 19.01
C ASN A 447 28.54 14.06 20.32
N ASP A 448 27.83 14.26 21.43
CA ASP A 448 28.16 13.71 22.75
C ASP A 448 28.06 12.17 22.78
N LEU A 449 27.20 11.58 21.96
CA LEU A 449 27.09 10.14 21.75
C LEU A 449 28.18 9.58 20.82
N GLY A 450 29.09 10.42 20.30
CA GLY A 450 30.19 10.00 19.45
C GLY A 450 29.77 9.69 18.02
N VAL A 451 28.66 10.26 17.54
CA VAL A 451 28.25 10.13 16.14
C VAL A 451 29.33 10.72 15.24
N SER A 452 29.76 9.95 14.26
CA SER A 452 30.82 10.33 13.31
C SER A 452 30.31 10.73 11.96
N PHE A 453 29.04 10.42 11.65
CA PHE A 453 28.45 10.64 10.34
C PHE A 453 26.92 10.64 10.40
N LEU A 454 26.27 11.48 9.55
CA LEU A 454 24.83 11.51 9.33
C LEU A 454 24.53 11.23 7.84
N ALA A 455 23.62 10.31 7.55
CA ALA A 455 23.04 10.16 6.22
C ALA A 455 21.55 10.53 6.25
N CYS A 456 21.13 11.30 5.25
CA CYS A 456 19.75 11.78 5.10
C CYS A 456 19.36 11.92 3.61
N GLY A 457 18.10 12.27 3.32
CA GLY A 457 17.53 12.54 2.01
C GLY A 457 16.78 13.88 1.96
N HIS A 458 15.51 13.86 1.54
CA HIS A 458 14.53 14.94 1.59
C HIS A 458 14.74 16.09 0.58
N GLU A 459 15.94 16.61 0.45
CA GLU A 459 16.19 17.83 -0.32
C GLU A 459 16.25 17.61 -1.85
N HIS A 460 16.13 16.38 -2.33
CA HIS A 460 16.31 16.03 -3.75
C HIS A 460 17.60 16.61 -4.36
N ILE A 461 18.67 16.64 -3.55
CA ILE A 461 20.02 17.00 -3.98
C ILE A 461 21.00 15.92 -3.53
N PHE A 462 22.03 15.67 -4.29
CA PHE A 462 23.16 14.87 -3.81
C PHE A 462 24.27 15.81 -3.34
N LYS A 463 24.63 15.68 -2.08
CA LYS A 463 25.66 16.54 -1.49
C LYS A 463 26.37 15.87 -0.34
N PHE A 464 27.69 15.96 -0.34
CA PHE A 464 28.49 15.68 0.85
C PHE A 464 28.87 17.01 1.50
N ILE A 465 28.53 17.16 2.80
CA ILE A 465 28.81 18.37 3.57
C ILE A 465 29.83 17.99 4.62
N ASN A 466 31.04 18.51 4.47
CA ASN A 466 32.09 18.37 5.48
C ASN A 466 31.87 19.43 6.57
N SER A 467 31.01 19.16 7.53
CA SER A 467 30.57 20.09 8.57
C SER A 467 31.00 19.62 9.97
N SER A 468 30.98 20.54 10.93
CA SER A 468 31.03 20.25 12.36
C SER A 468 29.58 20.18 12.88
N PRO A 469 29.24 19.26 13.81
CA PRO A 469 30.14 18.36 14.55
C PRO A 469 30.55 17.09 13.80
N PHE A 470 29.90 16.72 12.70
CA PHE A 470 30.23 15.56 11.85
C PHE A 470 29.81 15.79 10.40
N PRO A 471 30.42 15.09 9.44
CA PRO A 471 30.02 15.13 8.03
C PRO A 471 28.59 14.60 7.79
N ILE A 472 27.96 15.12 6.74
CA ILE A 472 26.58 14.78 6.36
C ILE A 472 26.55 14.38 4.88
N LEU A 473 25.92 13.23 4.59
CA LEU A 473 25.48 12.86 3.25
C LEU A 473 24.01 13.23 3.07
N ILE A 474 23.70 14.01 2.06
CA ILE A 474 22.33 14.12 1.53
C ILE A 474 22.28 13.19 0.32
N ASP A 475 21.51 12.10 0.46
CA ASP A 475 21.32 11.09 -0.58
C ASP A 475 20.23 11.54 -1.54
N GLY A 476 20.61 11.84 -2.78
CA GLY A 476 19.84 12.67 -3.70
C GLY A 476 18.47 12.17 -4.09
N GLY A 477 18.22 10.85 -4.09
CA GLY A 477 16.92 10.31 -4.50
C GLY A 477 16.53 10.66 -5.95
N ILE A 478 15.22 10.86 -6.16
CA ILE A 478 14.68 11.22 -7.48
C ILE A 478 14.93 12.69 -7.82
N ASP A 479 15.11 12.94 -9.11
CA ASP A 479 15.34 14.27 -9.70
C ASP A 479 16.45 15.08 -9.01
N ALA A 480 17.41 14.36 -8.47
CA ALA A 480 18.53 14.95 -7.73
C ALA A 480 19.18 16.11 -8.48
N ASN A 481 19.25 17.27 -7.82
CA ASN A 481 19.71 18.54 -8.40
C ASN A 481 18.93 19.01 -9.64
N GLY A 482 17.67 18.61 -9.78
CA GLY A 482 16.84 18.95 -10.94
C GLY A 482 17.28 18.33 -12.27
N ALA A 483 18.14 17.31 -12.23
CA ALA A 483 18.72 16.69 -13.42
C ALA A 483 17.88 15.56 -14.02
N GLY A 484 16.71 15.24 -13.48
CA GLY A 484 15.87 14.12 -13.91
C GLY A 484 16.51 12.74 -13.69
N THR A 485 17.57 12.66 -12.87
CA THR A 485 18.29 11.44 -12.52
C THR A 485 17.88 10.94 -11.12
N TYR A 486 18.14 9.66 -10.85
CA TYR A 486 18.04 9.10 -9.50
C TYR A 486 19.44 8.90 -8.95
N VAL A 487 19.65 9.20 -7.68
CA VAL A 487 20.93 8.96 -6.99
C VAL A 487 20.73 8.01 -5.82
N ALA A 488 21.62 7.04 -5.67
CA ALA A 488 21.67 6.14 -4.53
C ALA A 488 23.12 6.02 -4.04
N SER A 489 23.32 5.66 -2.79
CA SER A 489 24.63 5.65 -2.18
C SER A 489 24.99 4.32 -1.52
N MET A 490 26.28 4.07 -1.39
CA MET A 490 26.87 2.95 -0.65
C MET A 490 27.78 3.50 0.43
N LEU A 491 27.52 3.13 1.69
CA LEU A 491 28.42 3.36 2.80
C LEU A 491 29.25 2.10 3.05
N LYS A 492 30.54 2.16 2.77
CA LYS A 492 31.50 1.09 3.11
C LYS A 492 32.06 1.36 4.49
N ILE A 493 31.47 0.72 5.48
CA ILE A 493 31.78 0.88 6.89
C ILE A 493 32.85 -0.14 7.29
N SER A 494 33.94 0.31 7.90
CA SER A 494 35.06 -0.53 8.32
C SER A 494 35.69 0.02 9.61
N PRO A 495 36.61 -0.69 10.26
CA PRO A 495 37.36 -0.17 11.41
C PRO A 495 38.11 1.14 11.12
N ASP A 496 38.51 1.37 9.85
CA ASP A 496 39.31 2.53 9.45
C ASP A 496 38.47 3.77 9.11
N GLY A 497 37.16 3.63 8.96
CA GLY A 497 36.27 4.73 8.60
C GLY A 497 35.10 4.31 7.72
N ILE A 498 34.46 5.31 7.12
CA ILE A 498 33.31 5.14 6.23
C ILE A 498 33.69 5.68 4.85
N GLY A 499 33.71 4.79 3.84
CA GLY A 499 33.75 5.22 2.43
C GLY A 499 32.33 5.52 1.93
N VAL A 500 32.13 6.69 1.35
CA VAL A 500 30.83 7.14 0.81
C VAL A 500 30.92 7.22 -0.71
N THR A 501 30.18 6.39 -1.41
CA THR A 501 30.12 6.41 -2.87
C THR A 501 28.67 6.59 -3.32
N SER A 502 28.36 7.66 -4.06
CA SER A 502 27.04 7.88 -4.66
C SER A 502 27.13 7.81 -6.18
N VAL A 503 26.15 7.17 -6.80
CA VAL A 503 26.04 7.05 -8.26
C VAL A 503 24.68 7.53 -8.75
N ASP A 504 24.65 8.08 -9.95
CA ASP A 504 23.41 8.46 -10.61
C ASP A 504 22.86 7.35 -11.54
N SER A 505 21.64 7.53 -12.02
CA SER A 505 20.97 6.59 -12.93
C SER A 505 21.63 6.45 -14.32
N ASN A 506 22.67 7.24 -14.61
CA ASN A 506 23.52 7.15 -15.80
C ASN A 506 24.85 6.45 -15.52
N ASN A 507 25.00 5.81 -14.34
CA ASN A 507 26.24 5.15 -13.90
C ASN A 507 27.42 6.12 -13.71
N LYS A 508 27.14 7.36 -13.35
CA LYS A 508 28.17 8.35 -13.03
C LYS A 508 28.34 8.43 -11.51
N THR A 509 29.56 8.30 -11.02
CA THR A 509 29.89 8.60 -9.63
C THR A 509 29.79 10.11 -9.41
N VAL A 510 28.96 10.50 -8.46
CA VAL A 510 28.67 11.91 -8.13
C VAL A 510 29.23 12.32 -6.77
N ILE A 511 29.45 11.34 -5.87
CA ILE A 511 30.18 11.50 -4.60
C ILE A 511 31.13 10.33 -4.43
N ASP A 512 32.37 10.61 -4.01
CA ASP A 512 33.37 9.62 -3.60
C ASP A 512 34.23 10.21 -2.49
N GLU A 513 33.84 9.97 -1.23
CA GLU A 513 34.38 10.63 -0.05
C GLU A 513 34.73 9.61 1.04
N LYS A 514 35.54 10.04 2.00
CA LYS A 514 35.91 9.23 3.17
C LYS A 514 35.70 10.01 4.46
N VAL A 515 35.16 9.33 5.46
CA VAL A 515 34.94 9.84 6.81
C VAL A 515 35.75 9.03 7.78
N SER A 516 36.54 9.69 8.61
CA SER A 516 37.22 9.07 9.74
C SER A 516 36.30 8.98 10.94
N TRP A 517 36.47 7.93 11.73
CA TRP A 517 35.79 7.84 13.02
C TRP A 517 36.26 8.94 13.98
N LYS A 518 35.37 9.40 14.84
CA LYS A 518 35.72 10.23 15.99
C LYS A 518 36.48 9.43 17.04
#